data_38390761c674c0c43682afd7bf71aea3
#
_entry.id   38390761c674c0c43682afd7bf71aea3
#
_cell.length_a   1.000
_cell.length_b   1.000
_cell.length_c   1.000
_cell.angle_alpha   90.00
_cell.angle_beta   90.00
_cell.angle_gamma   90.00
#
_symmetry.space_group_name_H-M   'P 1'
#
loop_
_entity.id
_entity.type
_entity.pdbx_description
1 polymer ?
#
loop_
_entity_poly.entity_id
_entity_poly.type
_entity_poly.pdbx_seq_one_letter_code
_entity_poly.pdbx_strand_id
1 'polypeptide(L)'
;MKHPITYLLAVLATAAFFSGAAIADTYEGRAKCSSCHKSQAKAWKDTAHAKAMESLKPGTRKEAKVKAKLDPEKDYTQDKDCVGCHVDGFGKKGGYTIETAKKPLAAVGCESCHGPGKNYRGDHRKAGQAFESKGTTTQRKVVADKGQDFHFEEACAACHLNYEGSPWKGAKAPYTPFTPAVDPKYTFNFDKMVKDVKAMHEHYKLDGTFVGEPKFKYHDEFQARDRKSVV
;
A
#
# COMPACT_ATOMS: atom_id res chain seq x y z
N MET A 1 70.76 -34.74 15.47
CA MET A 1 69.56 -34.19 16.12
C MET A 1 68.72 -33.59 15.00
N LYS A 2 67.59 -34.22 14.62
CA LYS A 2 66.76 -33.80 13.50
C LYS A 2 65.42 -33.26 14.09
N HIS A 3 65.12 -31.96 13.88
CA HIS A 3 63.85 -31.36 14.27
C HIS A 3 62.82 -31.55 13.14
N PRO A 4 61.60 -32.01 13.43
CA PRO A 4 60.55 -32.04 12.45
C PRO A 4 59.84 -30.68 12.43
N ILE A 5 59.74 -30.09 11.24
CA ILE A 5 58.98 -28.85 10.97
C ILE A 5 57.50 -29.27 10.76
N THR A 6 56.64 -28.87 11.68
CA THR A 6 55.20 -29.08 11.60
C THR A 6 54.60 -27.95 10.79
N TYR A 7 54.13 -28.24 9.57
CA TYR A 7 53.34 -27.29 8.76
C TYR A 7 51.91 -27.23 9.27
N LEU A 8 51.54 -26.08 9.83
CA LEU A 8 50.16 -25.77 10.22
C LEU A 8 49.44 -25.26 8.98
N LEU A 9 48.60 -26.06 8.33
CA LEU A 9 47.70 -25.65 7.25
C LEU A 9 46.52 -24.89 7.84
N ALA A 10 46.54 -23.55 7.75
CA ALA A 10 45.41 -22.71 8.06
C ALA A 10 44.41 -22.77 6.90
N VAL A 11 43.30 -23.49 7.08
CA VAL A 11 42.16 -23.46 6.15
C VAL A 11 41.38 -22.22 6.41
N LEU A 12 41.55 -21.21 5.55
CA LEU A 12 40.68 -20.01 5.49
C LEU A 12 39.34 -20.41 4.86
N ALA A 13 38.33 -20.67 5.69
CA ALA A 13 36.95 -20.80 5.24
C ALA A 13 36.42 -19.43 4.86
N THR A 14 36.44 -19.08 3.56
CA THR A 14 35.73 -17.91 3.01
C THR A 14 34.24 -18.18 3.03
N ALA A 15 33.55 -17.68 4.06
CA ALA A 15 32.10 -17.60 4.10
C ALA A 15 31.67 -16.57 3.03
N ALA A 16 31.27 -17.05 1.86
CA ALA A 16 30.59 -16.23 0.86
C ALA A 16 29.21 -15.84 1.40
N PHE A 17 29.11 -14.65 1.97
CA PHE A 17 27.81 -14.03 2.22
C PHE A 17 27.15 -13.77 0.88
N PHE A 18 26.26 -14.67 0.46
CA PHE A 18 25.27 -14.35 -0.56
C PHE A 18 24.33 -13.28 0.03
N SER A 19 24.73 -12.03 -0.07
CA SER A 19 23.82 -10.90 0.06
C SER A 19 22.88 -11.00 -1.14
N GLY A 20 21.76 -11.71 -0.96
CA GLY A 20 20.64 -11.62 -1.88
C GLY A 20 20.29 -10.14 -1.97
N ALA A 21 20.59 -9.49 -3.10
CA ALA A 21 20.12 -8.15 -3.36
C ALA A 21 18.60 -8.21 -3.30
N ALA A 22 18.02 -7.73 -2.18
CA ALA A 22 16.60 -7.53 -2.09
C ALA A 22 16.21 -6.65 -3.28
N ILE A 23 15.47 -7.20 -4.22
CA ILE A 23 14.96 -6.45 -5.36
C ILE A 23 14.06 -5.39 -4.75
N ALA A 24 14.54 -4.16 -4.75
CA ALA A 24 13.81 -3.07 -4.11
C ALA A 24 12.52 -2.85 -4.88
N ASP A 25 11.40 -2.94 -4.18
CA ASP A 25 10.06 -2.69 -4.70
C ASP A 25 10.01 -1.35 -5.42
N THR A 26 9.24 -1.30 -6.49
CA THR A 26 9.12 -0.09 -7.32
C THR A 26 7.65 0.19 -7.61
N TYR A 27 7.25 1.42 -7.36
CA TYR A 27 5.92 1.94 -7.67
C TYR A 27 5.80 2.23 -9.16
N GLU A 28 4.71 1.80 -9.78
CA GLU A 28 4.41 2.02 -11.21
C GLU A 28 3.31 3.06 -11.45
N GLY A 29 2.51 3.33 -10.42
CA GLY A 29 1.38 4.22 -10.46
C GLY A 29 0.08 3.58 -10.97
N ARG A 30 -1.03 4.16 -10.53
CA ARG A 30 -2.41 3.67 -10.74
C ARG A 30 -2.77 3.37 -12.20
N ALA A 31 -2.17 4.02 -13.19
CA ALA A 31 -2.46 3.79 -14.60
C ALA A 31 -2.18 2.34 -15.02
N LYS A 32 -1.18 1.70 -14.42
CA LYS A 32 -0.83 0.30 -14.70
C LYS A 32 -1.85 -0.70 -14.13
N CYS A 33 -2.47 -0.36 -13.01
CA CYS A 33 -3.52 -1.18 -12.38
C CYS A 33 -4.86 -0.98 -13.10
N SER A 34 -5.23 0.27 -13.38
CA SER A 34 -6.51 0.64 -13.99
C SER A 34 -6.70 0.13 -15.42
N SER A 35 -5.64 -0.28 -16.10
CA SER A 35 -5.73 -0.90 -17.43
C SER A 35 -6.53 -2.20 -17.43
N CYS A 36 -6.48 -2.96 -16.31
CA CYS A 36 -7.24 -4.20 -16.11
C CYS A 36 -8.39 -4.01 -15.11
N HIS A 37 -8.19 -3.28 -14.03
CA HIS A 37 -9.16 -3.03 -12.96
C HIS A 37 -9.98 -1.76 -13.20
N LYS A 38 -10.71 -1.71 -14.34
CA LYS A 38 -11.43 -0.51 -14.80
C LYS A 38 -12.55 -0.07 -13.86
N SER A 39 -13.33 -1.01 -13.33
CA SER A 39 -14.45 -0.73 -12.42
C SER A 39 -13.95 -0.19 -11.08
N GLN A 40 -12.93 -0.81 -10.50
CA GLN A 40 -12.30 -0.35 -9.26
C GLN A 40 -11.69 1.04 -9.45
N ALA A 41 -10.98 1.28 -10.53
CA ALA A 41 -10.40 2.58 -10.85
C ALA A 41 -11.46 3.66 -11.06
N LYS A 42 -12.61 3.31 -11.66
CA LYS A 42 -13.75 4.23 -11.81
C LYS A 42 -14.34 4.61 -10.44
N ALA A 43 -14.62 3.63 -9.60
CA ALA A 43 -15.15 3.87 -8.25
C ALA A 43 -14.17 4.66 -7.38
N TRP A 44 -12.87 4.34 -7.44
CA TRP A 44 -11.82 5.03 -6.68
C TRP A 44 -11.73 6.53 -7.00
N LYS A 45 -11.94 6.97 -8.25
CA LYS A 45 -11.83 8.39 -8.67
C LYS A 45 -12.68 9.34 -7.84
N ASP A 46 -13.79 8.88 -7.31
CA ASP A 46 -14.75 9.70 -6.56
C ASP A 46 -14.45 9.73 -5.06
N THR A 47 -13.47 8.94 -4.60
CA THR A 47 -13.10 8.84 -3.19
C THR A 47 -12.26 10.03 -2.70
N ALA A 48 -12.19 10.20 -1.38
CA ALA A 48 -11.29 11.15 -0.74
C ALA A 48 -9.81 10.79 -1.00
N HIS A 49 -9.47 9.50 -1.13
CA HIS A 49 -8.13 9.02 -1.44
C HIS A 49 -7.64 9.49 -2.80
N ALA A 50 -8.50 9.47 -3.82
CA ALA A 50 -8.17 10.00 -5.14
C ALA A 50 -7.87 11.51 -5.13
N LYS A 51 -8.46 12.24 -4.18
CA LYS A 51 -8.36 13.70 -4.01
C LYS A 51 -7.40 14.09 -2.89
N ALA A 52 -6.58 13.16 -2.39
CA ALA A 52 -5.74 13.38 -1.21
C ALA A 52 -4.79 14.58 -1.39
N MET A 53 -4.08 14.68 -2.52
CA MET A 53 -3.20 15.82 -2.80
C MET A 53 -3.95 17.16 -2.95
N GLU A 54 -5.18 17.12 -3.46
CA GLU A 54 -6.00 18.32 -3.56
C GLU A 54 -6.30 18.93 -2.18
N SER A 55 -6.47 18.09 -1.16
CA SER A 55 -6.75 18.53 0.21
C SER A 55 -5.59 19.33 0.83
N LEU A 56 -4.37 19.21 0.30
CA LEU A 56 -3.19 19.93 0.76
C LEU A 56 -3.07 21.36 0.18
N LYS A 57 -3.81 21.68 -0.87
CA LYS A 57 -3.74 22.98 -1.53
C LYS A 57 -4.32 24.12 -0.68
N PRO A 58 -3.89 25.38 -0.92
CA PRO A 58 -4.49 26.56 -0.30
C PRO A 58 -6.01 26.60 -0.51
N GLY A 59 -6.74 27.09 0.47
CA GLY A 59 -8.17 27.26 0.38
C GLY A 59 -9.02 25.99 0.39
N THR A 60 -8.39 24.79 0.34
CA THR A 60 -9.11 23.50 0.42
C THR A 60 -9.25 23.04 1.87
N ARG A 61 -10.37 22.35 2.19
CA ARG A 61 -10.60 21.79 3.54
C ARG A 61 -10.39 22.80 4.68
N LYS A 62 -10.76 24.08 4.47
CA LYS A 62 -10.50 25.19 5.40
C LYS A 62 -10.91 24.88 6.83
N GLU A 63 -12.15 24.47 7.07
CA GLU A 63 -12.66 24.17 8.39
C GLU A 63 -11.83 23.06 9.09
N ALA A 64 -11.47 22.01 8.36
CA ALA A 64 -10.68 20.92 8.91
C ALA A 64 -9.27 21.40 9.31
N LYS A 65 -8.62 22.20 8.45
CA LYS A 65 -7.31 22.79 8.74
C LYS A 65 -7.37 23.68 9.98
N VAL A 66 -8.36 24.58 10.07
CA VAL A 66 -8.55 25.47 11.22
C VAL A 66 -8.75 24.67 12.51
N LYS A 67 -9.61 23.65 12.51
CA LYS A 67 -9.80 22.76 13.66
C LYS A 67 -8.49 22.06 14.09
N ALA A 68 -7.66 21.68 13.13
CA ALA A 68 -6.35 21.06 13.36
C ALA A 68 -5.24 22.09 13.64
N LYS A 69 -5.57 23.38 13.83
CA LYS A 69 -4.62 24.48 14.06
C LYS A 69 -3.61 24.69 12.93
N LEU A 70 -4.01 24.38 11.69
CA LEU A 70 -3.22 24.61 10.48
C LEU A 70 -3.73 25.87 9.77
N ASP A 71 -2.83 26.55 9.04
CA ASP A 71 -3.20 27.68 8.18
C ASP A 71 -3.99 27.16 6.95
N PRO A 72 -5.26 27.58 6.75
CA PRO A 72 -6.07 27.12 5.63
C PRO A 72 -5.59 27.62 4.27
N GLU A 73 -4.80 28.69 4.22
CA GLU A 73 -4.29 29.29 2.98
C GLU A 73 -2.86 28.88 2.65
N LYS A 74 -2.18 28.13 3.54
CA LYS A 74 -0.85 27.57 3.24
C LYS A 74 -0.95 26.41 2.24
N ASP A 75 0.02 26.35 1.32
CA ASP A 75 0.23 25.21 0.44
C ASP A 75 1.06 24.12 1.18
N TYR A 76 0.44 22.99 1.44
CA TYR A 76 1.07 21.82 2.07
C TYR A 76 1.54 20.76 1.08
N THR A 77 1.43 21.00 -0.24
CA THR A 77 1.83 20.02 -1.26
C THR A 77 3.35 19.82 -1.33
N GLN A 78 4.12 20.71 -0.68
CA GLN A 78 5.58 20.64 -0.54
C GLN A 78 6.00 20.24 0.88
N ASP A 79 5.07 20.03 1.78
CA ASP A 79 5.35 19.68 3.17
C ASP A 79 5.48 18.16 3.30
N LYS A 80 6.71 17.71 3.62
CA LYS A 80 7.03 16.27 3.72
C LYS A 80 6.20 15.55 4.78
N ASP A 81 5.85 16.27 5.86
CA ASP A 81 5.06 15.72 6.95
C ASP A 81 3.60 15.47 6.56
N CYS A 82 3.11 16.20 5.56
CA CYS A 82 1.76 16.01 5.02
C CYS A 82 1.75 15.02 3.85
N VAL A 83 2.66 15.21 2.89
CA VAL A 83 2.69 14.46 1.62
C VAL A 83 2.79 12.95 1.84
N GLY A 84 3.49 12.52 2.90
CA GLY A 84 3.69 11.10 3.19
C GLY A 84 2.39 10.26 3.26
N CYS A 85 1.30 10.85 3.75
CA CYS A 85 -0.02 10.21 3.84
C CYS A 85 -0.94 10.52 2.65
N HIS A 86 -0.50 11.32 1.69
CA HIS A 86 -1.34 11.83 0.60
C HIS A 86 -0.93 11.36 -0.79
N VAL A 87 0.09 10.48 -0.89
CA VAL A 87 0.63 9.98 -2.16
C VAL A 87 1.05 8.51 -2.05
N ASP A 88 1.26 7.86 -3.21
CA ASP A 88 1.80 6.50 -3.25
C ASP A 88 3.33 6.49 -3.03
N GLY A 89 3.78 5.80 -2.01
CA GLY A 89 5.18 5.43 -1.82
C GLY A 89 6.15 6.56 -1.51
N PHE A 90 5.71 7.63 -0.81
CA PHE A 90 6.60 8.71 -0.40
C PHE A 90 7.82 8.18 0.39
N GLY A 91 9.02 8.61 0.00
CA GLY A 91 10.27 8.15 0.63
C GLY A 91 10.66 6.70 0.30
N LYS A 92 9.90 6.02 -0.56
CA LYS A 92 10.22 4.67 -1.04
C LYS A 92 10.84 4.72 -2.44
N LYS A 93 11.67 3.74 -2.77
CA LYS A 93 12.29 3.65 -4.10
C LYS A 93 11.22 3.54 -5.20
N GLY A 94 11.27 4.46 -6.16
CA GLY A 94 10.30 4.54 -7.26
C GLY A 94 8.95 5.17 -6.90
N GLY A 95 8.70 5.46 -5.63
CA GLY A 95 7.51 6.14 -5.15
C GLY A 95 7.48 7.63 -5.50
N TYR A 96 6.48 8.33 -4.98
CA TYR A 96 6.35 9.77 -5.16
C TYR A 96 7.49 10.53 -4.49
N THR A 97 8.00 11.54 -5.17
CA THR A 97 8.89 12.56 -4.60
C THR A 97 8.37 13.95 -4.94
N ILE A 98 8.63 14.92 -4.07
CA ILE A 98 8.21 16.31 -4.28
C ILE A 98 8.89 16.88 -5.53
N GLU A 99 10.15 16.55 -5.73
CA GLU A 99 10.97 17.07 -6.84
C GLU A 99 10.48 16.59 -8.21
N THR A 100 10.03 15.36 -8.31
CA THR A 100 9.53 14.80 -9.58
C THR A 100 8.03 14.94 -9.76
N ALA A 101 7.29 15.07 -8.67
CA ALA A 101 5.84 15.24 -8.62
C ALA A 101 5.06 14.32 -9.58
N LYS A 102 5.43 13.03 -9.64
CA LYS A 102 4.88 12.05 -10.58
C LYS A 102 3.35 11.93 -10.45
N LYS A 103 2.60 12.49 -11.40
CA LYS A 103 1.12 12.53 -11.41
C LYS A 103 0.45 11.18 -11.15
N PRO A 104 0.92 10.03 -11.68
CA PRO A 104 0.31 8.72 -11.39
C PRO A 104 0.40 8.29 -9.93
N LEU A 105 1.30 8.89 -9.14
CA LEU A 105 1.52 8.62 -7.72
C LEU A 105 1.01 9.73 -6.79
N ALA A 106 0.52 10.85 -7.36
CA ALA A 106 0.08 12.03 -6.61
C ALA A 106 -1.35 11.85 -6.05
N ALA A 107 -1.59 10.79 -5.33
CA ALA A 107 -2.81 10.47 -4.58
C ALA A 107 -2.54 9.22 -3.72
N VAL A 108 -3.43 8.89 -2.79
CA VAL A 108 -3.48 7.58 -2.15
C VAL A 108 -4.12 6.61 -3.16
N GLY A 109 -3.28 5.97 -3.96
CA GLY A 109 -3.68 5.12 -5.07
C GLY A 109 -3.70 3.65 -4.72
N CYS A 110 -3.71 2.81 -5.77
CA CYS A 110 -3.77 1.36 -5.61
C CYS A 110 -2.59 0.80 -4.79
N GLU A 111 -1.40 1.34 -5.04
CA GLU A 111 -0.17 0.83 -4.45
C GLU A 111 0.04 1.23 -2.99
N SER A 112 -0.73 2.19 -2.47
CA SER A 112 -0.74 2.52 -1.03
C SER A 112 -1.32 1.39 -0.17
N CYS A 113 -2.25 0.61 -0.73
CA CYS A 113 -2.91 -0.50 -0.04
C CYS A 113 -2.43 -1.87 -0.52
N HIS A 114 -2.19 -2.01 -1.83
CA HIS A 114 -1.83 -3.29 -2.44
C HIS A 114 -0.32 -3.52 -2.59
N GLY A 115 0.50 -2.58 -2.12
CA GLY A 115 1.96 -2.64 -2.26
C GLY A 115 2.46 -2.26 -3.67
N PRO A 116 3.79 -2.03 -3.83
CA PRO A 116 4.40 -1.56 -5.08
C PRO A 116 4.31 -2.62 -6.18
N GLY A 117 3.62 -2.29 -7.28
CA GLY A 117 3.13 -3.23 -8.27
C GLY A 117 4.17 -3.88 -9.17
N LYS A 118 5.35 -3.26 -9.36
CA LYS A 118 6.28 -3.68 -10.42
C LYS A 118 6.71 -5.14 -10.33
N ASN A 119 6.96 -5.64 -9.14
CA ASN A 119 7.51 -6.97 -8.96
C ASN A 119 6.46 -8.07 -9.07
N TYR A 120 5.22 -7.82 -8.64
CA TYR A 120 4.18 -8.85 -8.63
C TYR A 120 3.19 -8.75 -9.80
N ARG A 121 3.00 -7.57 -10.43
CA ARG A 121 1.98 -7.35 -11.47
C ARG A 121 2.07 -8.35 -12.64
N GLY A 122 3.29 -8.74 -13.04
CA GLY A 122 3.50 -9.70 -14.12
C GLY A 122 2.91 -11.07 -13.80
N ASP A 123 3.19 -11.59 -12.62
CA ASP A 123 2.69 -12.90 -12.17
C ASP A 123 1.21 -12.85 -11.80
N HIS A 124 0.76 -11.75 -11.22
CA HIS A 124 -0.66 -11.49 -11.00
C HIS A 124 -1.46 -11.58 -12.32
N ARG A 125 -0.98 -10.94 -13.40
CA ARG A 125 -1.63 -11.01 -14.72
C ARG A 125 -1.63 -12.42 -15.29
N LYS A 126 -0.49 -13.14 -15.19
CA LYS A 126 -0.40 -14.55 -15.67
C LYS A 126 -1.38 -15.45 -14.92
N ALA A 127 -1.52 -15.26 -13.60
CA ALA A 127 -2.48 -16.01 -12.79
C ALA A 127 -3.93 -15.77 -13.27
N GLY A 128 -4.31 -14.49 -13.49
CA GLY A 128 -5.63 -14.16 -14.04
C GLY A 128 -5.89 -14.82 -15.39
N GLN A 129 -4.93 -14.73 -16.32
CA GLN A 129 -5.03 -15.37 -17.64
C GLN A 129 -5.15 -16.91 -17.57
N ALA A 130 -4.40 -17.54 -16.66
CA ALA A 130 -4.48 -18.99 -16.46
C ALA A 130 -5.84 -19.40 -15.88
N PHE A 131 -6.38 -18.61 -14.96
CA PHE A 131 -7.70 -18.86 -14.41
C PHE A 131 -8.81 -18.70 -15.47
N GLU A 132 -8.82 -17.59 -16.22
CA GLU A 132 -9.79 -17.32 -17.27
C GLU A 132 -9.78 -18.38 -18.37
N SER A 133 -8.59 -18.85 -18.79
CA SER A 133 -8.46 -19.78 -19.92
C SER A 133 -8.59 -21.26 -19.55
N LYS A 134 -8.21 -21.63 -18.32
CA LYS A 134 -8.08 -23.05 -17.88
C LYS A 134 -8.69 -23.35 -16.54
N GLY A 135 -9.25 -22.38 -15.82
CA GLY A 135 -9.69 -22.53 -14.43
C GLY A 135 -8.57 -22.82 -13.43
N THR A 136 -7.29 -22.57 -13.83
CA THR A 136 -6.14 -22.88 -12.99
C THR A 136 -5.96 -21.81 -11.92
N THR A 137 -6.00 -22.21 -10.66
CA THR A 137 -5.75 -21.31 -9.53
C THR A 137 -4.26 -21.18 -9.23
N THR A 138 -3.85 -20.04 -8.66
CA THR A 138 -2.47 -19.73 -8.25
C THR A 138 -2.41 -19.53 -6.74
N GLN A 139 -1.34 -20.02 -6.11
CA GLN A 139 -1.12 -19.74 -4.68
C GLN A 139 -0.88 -18.24 -4.47
N ARG A 140 -1.63 -17.64 -3.53
CA ARG A 140 -1.54 -16.19 -3.22
C ARG A 140 -0.12 -15.79 -2.78
N LYS A 141 0.59 -16.71 -2.13
CA LYS A 141 1.99 -16.55 -1.75
C LYS A 141 2.91 -16.13 -2.92
N VAL A 142 2.63 -16.56 -4.15
CA VAL A 142 3.45 -16.22 -5.34
C VAL A 142 3.53 -14.71 -5.57
N VAL A 143 2.43 -14.01 -5.36
CA VAL A 143 2.39 -12.52 -5.51
C VAL A 143 2.74 -11.81 -4.21
N ALA A 144 2.41 -12.40 -3.07
CA ALA A 144 2.79 -11.87 -1.76
C ALA A 144 4.31 -11.81 -1.57
N ASP A 145 5.04 -12.86 -1.92
CA ASP A 145 6.51 -12.91 -1.85
C ASP A 145 7.18 -11.86 -2.77
N LYS A 146 6.43 -11.31 -3.69
CA LYS A 146 6.87 -10.25 -4.61
C LYS A 146 6.38 -8.85 -4.23
N GLY A 147 5.76 -8.72 -3.06
CA GLY A 147 5.39 -7.44 -2.47
C GLY A 147 3.93 -7.03 -2.67
N GLN A 148 3.05 -7.92 -3.15
CA GLN A 148 1.61 -7.65 -3.05
C GLN A 148 1.20 -7.73 -1.58
N ASP A 149 0.67 -6.63 -1.05
CA ASP A 149 0.28 -6.52 0.35
C ASP A 149 -1.14 -7.07 0.57
N PHE A 150 -1.30 -7.83 1.64
CA PHE A 150 -2.56 -8.38 2.15
C PHE A 150 -2.86 -7.94 3.59
N HIS A 151 -1.97 -7.10 4.19
CA HIS A 151 -2.10 -6.56 5.54
C HIS A 151 -2.80 -5.19 5.51
N PHE A 152 -4.01 -5.17 4.95
CA PHE A 152 -4.73 -3.92 4.68
C PHE A 152 -5.05 -3.11 5.93
N GLU A 153 -5.23 -3.73 7.08
CA GLU A 153 -5.45 -3.01 8.34
C GLU A 153 -4.23 -2.18 8.73
N GLU A 154 -3.03 -2.76 8.61
CA GLU A 154 -1.77 -2.08 8.87
C GLU A 154 -1.50 -0.96 7.84
N ALA A 155 -1.78 -1.23 6.57
CA ALA A 155 -1.67 -0.24 5.50
C ALA A 155 -2.57 0.98 5.76
N CYS A 156 -3.80 0.76 6.19
CA CYS A 156 -4.72 1.84 6.58
C CYS A 156 -4.25 2.57 7.83
N ALA A 157 -3.84 1.81 8.87
CA ALA A 157 -3.40 2.35 10.16
C ALA A 157 -2.19 3.28 10.00
N ALA A 158 -1.30 3.00 9.05
CA ALA A 158 -0.12 3.81 8.75
C ALA A 158 -0.42 5.30 8.49
N CYS A 159 -1.63 5.62 8.02
CA CYS A 159 -2.08 7.00 7.83
C CYS A 159 -3.18 7.38 8.83
N HIS A 160 -4.21 6.53 8.97
CA HIS A 160 -5.41 6.84 9.75
C HIS A 160 -5.23 6.74 11.27
N LEU A 161 -4.29 5.94 11.75
CA LEU A 161 -3.95 5.83 13.17
C LEU A 161 -2.54 6.36 13.47
N ASN A 162 -1.91 7.10 12.52
CA ASN A 162 -0.59 7.67 12.72
C ASN A 162 -0.64 9.02 13.44
N TYR A 163 -1.17 9.04 14.67
CA TYR A 163 -1.16 10.19 15.57
C TYR A 163 -0.55 9.83 16.91
N GLU A 164 -0.06 10.82 17.62
CA GLU A 164 0.51 10.64 18.95
C GLU A 164 -0.55 10.10 19.93
N GLY A 165 -0.20 9.05 20.69
CA GLY A 165 -1.13 8.39 21.61
C GLY A 165 -2.14 7.44 20.94
N SER A 166 -1.98 7.12 19.64
CA SER A 166 -2.82 6.13 18.99
C SER A 166 -2.57 4.71 19.54
N PRO A 167 -3.56 3.80 19.45
CA PRO A 167 -3.37 2.40 19.86
C PRO A 167 -2.48 1.61 18.89
N TRP A 168 -2.18 2.17 17.70
CA TRP A 168 -1.36 1.49 16.71
C TRP A 168 0.13 1.59 17.05
N LYS A 169 0.75 0.46 17.34
CA LYS A 169 2.17 0.37 17.74
C LYS A 169 3.15 0.79 16.66
N GLY A 170 2.70 0.84 15.39
CA GLY A 170 3.49 1.30 14.25
C GLY A 170 3.50 2.82 14.04
N ALA A 171 2.76 3.60 14.84
CA ALA A 171 2.71 5.05 14.73
C ALA A 171 4.08 5.69 14.97
N LYS A 172 4.51 6.58 14.07
CA LYS A 172 5.82 7.25 14.09
C LYS A 172 5.67 8.70 13.68
N ALA A 173 6.46 9.58 14.32
CA ALA A 173 6.55 10.97 13.87
C ALA A 173 7.10 11.06 12.42
N PRO A 174 6.63 12.04 11.61
CA PRO A 174 5.63 13.03 11.97
C PRO A 174 4.22 12.45 12.05
N TYR A 175 3.42 12.96 12.98
CA TYR A 175 2.06 12.54 13.20
C TYR A 175 1.06 13.42 12.46
N THR A 176 -0.06 12.83 12.02
CA THR A 176 -1.18 13.62 11.51
C THR A 176 -1.79 14.48 12.62
N PRO A 177 -2.10 15.76 12.35
CA PRO A 177 -2.84 16.60 13.28
C PRO A 177 -4.36 16.31 13.29
N PHE A 178 -4.85 15.48 12.38
CA PHE A 178 -6.26 15.12 12.24
C PHE A 178 -6.57 13.90 13.12
N THR A 179 -6.87 14.14 14.39
CA THR A 179 -7.09 13.11 15.41
C THR A 179 -8.53 13.08 15.89
N PRO A 180 -9.01 12.00 16.52
CA PRO A 180 -10.34 11.96 17.14
C PRO A 180 -10.56 13.03 18.21
N ALA A 181 -9.50 13.51 18.86
CA ALA A 181 -9.57 14.61 19.82
C ALA A 181 -9.86 15.97 19.15
N VAL A 182 -9.47 16.16 17.90
CA VAL A 182 -9.74 17.36 17.11
C VAL A 182 -11.15 17.33 16.53
N ASP A 183 -11.56 16.18 16.01
CA ASP A 183 -12.91 15.97 15.50
C ASP A 183 -13.25 14.47 15.56
N PRO A 184 -14.35 14.04 16.21
CA PRO A 184 -14.76 12.63 16.30
C PRO A 184 -14.88 11.91 14.96
N LYS A 185 -15.09 12.63 13.83
CA LYS A 185 -15.15 12.04 12.49
C LYS A 185 -13.83 11.41 12.05
N TYR A 186 -12.70 11.75 12.67
CA TYR A 186 -11.40 11.15 12.42
C TYR A 186 -11.20 9.82 13.18
N THR A 187 -12.22 9.37 13.94
CA THR A 187 -12.19 8.03 14.51
C THR A 187 -12.18 7.00 13.39
N PHE A 188 -11.11 6.23 13.33
CA PHE A 188 -10.93 5.21 12.33
C PHE A 188 -11.39 3.84 12.86
N ASN A 189 -12.22 3.16 12.09
CA ASN A 189 -12.63 1.78 12.33
C ASN A 189 -12.43 0.98 11.03
N PHE A 190 -11.44 0.11 11.03
CA PHE A 190 -11.07 -0.66 9.86
C PHE A 190 -12.22 -1.51 9.32
N ASP A 191 -12.91 -2.26 10.19
CA ASP A 191 -13.97 -3.19 9.80
C ASP A 191 -15.16 -2.51 9.13
N LYS A 192 -15.42 -1.25 9.50
CA LYS A 192 -16.42 -0.41 8.86
C LYS A 192 -15.91 0.17 7.55
N MET A 193 -14.71 0.76 7.59
CA MET A 193 -14.19 1.52 6.45
C MET A 193 -13.83 0.65 5.26
N VAL A 194 -13.27 -0.54 5.49
CA VAL A 194 -12.91 -1.48 4.40
C VAL A 194 -14.12 -1.98 3.62
N LYS A 195 -15.32 -1.89 4.19
CA LYS A 195 -16.60 -2.24 3.56
C LYS A 195 -17.30 -1.06 2.91
N ASP A 196 -16.81 0.17 3.13
CA ASP A 196 -17.38 1.38 2.54
C ASP A 196 -16.81 1.62 1.14
N VAL A 197 -17.58 1.25 0.13
CA VAL A 197 -17.20 1.41 -1.27
C VAL A 197 -16.98 2.87 -1.70
N LYS A 198 -17.57 3.84 -0.97
CA LYS A 198 -17.35 5.27 -1.21
C LYS A 198 -16.02 5.77 -0.64
N ALA A 199 -15.53 5.10 0.41
CA ALA A 199 -14.22 5.41 0.98
C ALA A 199 -13.08 4.76 0.19
N MET A 200 -13.30 3.57 -0.31
CA MET A 200 -12.28 2.73 -0.93
C MET A 200 -12.47 2.62 -2.45
N HIS A 201 -13.17 1.62 -2.88
CA HIS A 201 -13.63 1.29 -4.23
C HIS A 201 -14.54 0.05 -4.12
N GLU A 202 -15.22 -0.28 -5.18
CA GLU A 202 -15.97 -1.53 -5.21
C GLU A 202 -15.02 -2.74 -5.24
N HIS A 203 -15.30 -3.71 -4.38
CA HIS A 203 -14.57 -4.98 -4.28
C HIS A 203 -15.18 -6.01 -5.25
N TYR A 204 -15.19 -5.69 -6.55
CA TYR A 204 -15.68 -6.61 -7.56
C TYR A 204 -14.71 -7.76 -7.82
N LYS A 205 -15.26 -8.95 -7.98
CA LYS A 205 -14.61 -10.13 -8.55
C LYS A 205 -13.28 -10.52 -7.90
N LEU A 206 -13.37 -10.94 -6.66
CA LEU A 206 -12.40 -11.88 -6.15
C LEU A 206 -12.78 -13.26 -6.70
N ASP A 207 -12.49 -13.52 -7.96
CA ASP A 207 -12.98 -14.64 -8.77
C ASP A 207 -12.35 -16.02 -8.45
N GLY A 208 -11.64 -16.11 -7.30
CA GLY A 208 -10.98 -17.35 -6.91
C GLY A 208 -9.68 -17.63 -7.67
N THR A 209 -9.17 -16.70 -8.47
CA THR A 209 -7.88 -16.81 -9.18
C THR A 209 -6.75 -17.19 -8.24
N PHE A 210 -6.75 -16.63 -7.03
CA PHE A 210 -5.75 -16.92 -6.01
C PHE A 210 -6.33 -17.70 -4.84
N VAL A 211 -5.58 -18.71 -4.38
CA VAL A 211 -5.93 -19.56 -3.24
C VAL A 211 -4.82 -19.57 -2.19
N GLY A 212 -5.12 -20.04 -0.98
CA GLY A 212 -4.13 -20.15 0.11
C GLY A 212 -3.77 -18.83 0.78
N GLU A 213 -2.79 -18.88 1.67
CA GLU A 213 -2.29 -17.73 2.44
C GLU A 213 -1.20 -16.94 1.66
N PRO A 214 -0.96 -15.62 2.01
CA PRO A 214 -1.70 -14.86 3.00
C PRO A 214 -3.12 -14.52 2.54
N LYS A 215 -4.05 -14.36 3.49
CA LYS A 215 -5.46 -14.13 3.21
C LYS A 215 -5.96 -12.92 3.99
N PHE A 216 -6.60 -12.01 3.29
CA PHE A 216 -7.29 -10.89 3.92
C PHE A 216 -8.53 -11.36 4.70
N LYS A 217 -8.77 -10.83 5.88
CA LYS A 217 -9.80 -11.34 6.81
C LYS A 217 -11.24 -11.31 6.24
N TYR A 218 -11.56 -10.38 5.34
CA TYR A 218 -12.87 -10.29 4.68
C TYR A 218 -12.91 -10.88 3.27
N HIS A 219 -11.85 -11.57 2.86
CA HIS A 219 -11.74 -12.11 1.51
C HIS A 219 -12.95 -12.96 1.09
N ASP A 220 -13.35 -13.90 1.95
CA ASP A 220 -14.49 -14.79 1.66
C ASP A 220 -15.84 -14.05 1.65
N GLU A 221 -15.99 -13.04 2.50
CA GLU A 221 -17.18 -12.20 2.52
C GLU A 221 -17.32 -11.42 1.20
N PHE A 222 -16.22 -10.86 0.70
CA PHE A 222 -16.22 -10.11 -0.56
C PHE A 222 -16.44 -11.04 -1.76
N GLN A 223 -15.84 -12.22 -1.79
CA GLN A 223 -16.11 -13.23 -2.81
C GLN A 223 -17.58 -13.70 -2.80
N ALA A 224 -18.18 -13.88 -1.62
CA ALA A 224 -19.57 -14.29 -1.49
C ALA A 224 -20.54 -13.23 -2.01
N ARG A 225 -20.23 -11.93 -1.82
CA ARG A 225 -21.04 -10.83 -2.37
C ARG A 225 -21.03 -10.81 -3.89
N ASP A 226 -19.88 -11.08 -4.49
CA ASP A 226 -19.73 -11.07 -5.95
C ASP A 226 -20.52 -12.20 -6.63
N ARG A 227 -20.59 -13.37 -6.01
CA ARG A 227 -21.41 -14.49 -6.52
C ARG A 227 -22.92 -14.22 -6.55
N LYS A 228 -23.41 -13.27 -5.76
CA LYS A 228 -24.85 -12.92 -5.68
C LYS A 228 -25.26 -11.81 -6.65
N SER A 229 -24.31 -11.07 -7.20
CA SER A 229 -24.59 -9.97 -8.15
C SER A 229 -24.65 -10.43 -9.61
N VAL A 230 -24.54 -11.72 -9.88
CA VAL A 230 -24.58 -12.33 -11.22
C VAL A 230 -25.88 -13.13 -11.46
N VAL A 231 -26.93 -12.87 -10.66
CA VAL A 231 -28.27 -13.44 -10.88
C VAL A 231 -29.25 -12.35 -11.27
#